data_f55273392ddad0c07ddee9275c25b894
#
_entry.id   f55273392ddad0c07ddee9275c25b894
#
_cell.length_a   1.000
_cell.length_b   1.000
_cell.length_c   1.000
_cell.angle_alpha   90.00
_cell.angle_beta   90.00
_cell.angle_gamma   90.00
#
_symmetry.space_group_name_H-M   'P 1'
#
loop_
_entity.id
_entity.type
_entity.pdbx_description
1 polymer ?
#
loop_
_entity_poly.entity_id
_entity_poly.type
_entity_poly.pdbx_seq_one_letter_code
_entity_poly.pdbx_strand_id
1 'polypeptide(L)'
;MNETDQSEGIKWRKRAEAGFLASGIDPGDRRGHKNLYIDTLQKIALEEVLKLRGDEVVLDFGCGSGRSSYWIAPKVKKVVGLEITREMIDLGEKNRTAGNVEFALYDGLRFPVFPYPFDLILSVGVLQIMKGELLKSTLSRLAQYLRKDGMFYFIEQVSDSPKVDRPNLKEYLDAFGSSKLESLQYYPIRSGRWWILYLIRYGLVPPKWFPQIAVWEIKKNRKKDHYIPYYKDYLFLLRKP
;
A
#
# COMPACT_ATOMS: atom_id res chain seq x y z
N MET A 1 -7.78 -22.87 -8.43
CA MET A 1 -6.77 -21.80 -8.56
C MET A 1 -6.67 -21.49 -10.04
N ASN A 2 -7.11 -20.32 -10.48
CA ASN A 2 -7.08 -19.93 -11.89
C ASN A 2 -5.63 -19.66 -12.33
N GLU A 3 -5.31 -19.83 -13.63
CA GLU A 3 -3.95 -19.56 -14.17
C GLU A 3 -3.41 -18.18 -13.80
N THR A 4 -4.29 -17.19 -13.65
CA THR A 4 -3.95 -15.82 -13.23
C THR A 4 -3.41 -15.77 -11.79
N ASP A 5 -3.96 -16.54 -10.86
CA ASP A 5 -3.53 -16.58 -9.45
C ASP A 5 -2.14 -17.23 -9.30
N GLN A 6 -1.87 -18.26 -10.12
CA GLN A 6 -0.55 -18.90 -10.15
C GLN A 6 0.53 -17.96 -10.72
N SER A 7 0.18 -17.19 -11.76
CA SER A 7 1.10 -16.23 -12.39
C SER A 7 1.50 -15.08 -11.47
N GLU A 8 0.54 -14.54 -10.70
CA GLU A 8 0.83 -13.49 -9.72
C GLU A 8 1.69 -14.02 -8.56
N GLY A 9 1.42 -15.21 -8.03
CA GLY A 9 2.26 -15.82 -7.00
C GLY A 9 3.70 -16.02 -7.46
N ILE A 10 3.92 -16.49 -8.68
CA ILE A 10 5.27 -16.66 -9.28
C ILE A 10 5.97 -15.31 -9.41
N LYS A 11 5.27 -14.28 -9.85
CA LYS A 11 5.79 -12.92 -9.99
C LYS A 11 6.27 -12.34 -8.66
N TRP A 12 5.47 -12.46 -7.59
CA TRP A 12 5.81 -11.95 -6.28
C TRP A 12 6.95 -12.74 -5.62
N ARG A 13 6.99 -14.06 -5.83
CA ARG A 13 8.10 -14.93 -5.42
C ARG A 13 9.43 -14.43 -6.00
N LYS A 14 9.47 -14.19 -7.31
CA LYS A 14 10.65 -13.64 -8.00
C LYS A 14 11.00 -12.22 -7.50
N ARG A 15 10.01 -11.41 -7.14
CA ARG A 15 10.25 -10.06 -6.62
C ARG A 15 10.90 -10.06 -5.23
N ALA A 16 10.69 -11.09 -4.41
CA ALA A 16 11.34 -11.20 -3.10
C ALA A 16 12.87 -11.21 -3.21
N GLU A 17 13.44 -11.74 -4.31
CA GLU A 17 14.88 -11.75 -4.57
C GLU A 17 15.49 -10.34 -4.71
N ALA A 18 14.68 -9.33 -5.03
CA ALA A 18 15.16 -7.95 -5.20
C ALA A 18 15.48 -7.24 -3.87
N GLY A 19 15.13 -7.83 -2.72
CA GLY A 19 15.41 -7.29 -1.38
C GLY A 19 14.26 -6.48 -0.79
N PHE A 20 14.43 -6.08 0.46
CA PHE A 20 13.38 -5.60 1.35
C PHE A 20 12.52 -4.45 0.80
N LEU A 21 13.12 -3.35 0.31
CA LEU A 21 12.38 -2.24 -0.28
C LEU A 21 12.00 -2.48 -1.74
N ALA A 22 12.92 -3.07 -2.50
CA ALA A 22 12.76 -3.19 -3.94
C ALA A 22 11.66 -4.18 -4.32
N SER A 23 11.44 -5.23 -3.53
CA SER A 23 10.39 -6.23 -3.75
C SER A 23 8.99 -5.61 -3.83
N GLY A 24 8.68 -4.65 -2.96
CA GLY A 24 7.38 -3.99 -2.90
C GLY A 24 7.23 -2.76 -3.82
N ILE A 25 8.34 -2.16 -4.28
CA ILE A 25 8.29 -0.89 -5.02
C ILE A 25 8.77 -1.08 -6.48
N ASP A 26 10.09 -1.13 -6.69
CA ASP A 26 10.68 -1.28 -8.03
C ASP A 26 11.93 -2.18 -7.98
N PRO A 27 11.82 -3.47 -8.39
CA PRO A 27 12.98 -4.36 -8.46
C PRO A 27 14.08 -3.90 -9.42
N GLY A 28 13.74 -3.04 -10.39
CA GLY A 28 14.69 -2.49 -11.35
C GLY A 28 15.52 -1.33 -10.84
N ASP A 29 15.28 -0.84 -9.62
CA ASP A 29 16.05 0.24 -9.00
C ASP A 29 17.33 -0.30 -8.33
N ARG A 30 18.36 -0.55 -9.13
CA ARG A 30 19.62 -1.15 -8.66
C ARG A 30 20.33 -0.34 -7.57
N ARG A 31 20.15 0.98 -7.53
CA ARG A 31 20.79 1.88 -6.53
C ARG A 31 19.93 2.05 -5.28
N GLY A 32 18.66 1.68 -5.32
CA GLY A 32 17.72 1.78 -4.21
C GLY A 32 17.23 3.21 -3.90
N HIS A 33 17.76 4.24 -4.55
CA HIS A 33 17.42 5.63 -4.25
C HIS A 33 15.95 5.97 -4.59
N LYS A 34 15.45 5.48 -5.72
CA LYS A 34 14.05 5.64 -6.10
C LYS A 34 13.14 4.93 -5.09
N ASN A 35 13.49 3.71 -4.70
CA ASN A 35 12.73 2.94 -3.73
C ASN A 35 12.70 3.64 -2.37
N LEU A 36 13.85 4.12 -1.89
CA LEU A 36 13.93 4.89 -0.65
C LEU A 36 13.09 6.18 -0.70
N TYR A 37 13.12 6.88 -1.83
CA TYR A 37 12.32 8.09 -2.02
C TYR A 37 10.81 7.81 -1.98
N ILE A 38 10.35 6.79 -2.74
CA ILE A 38 8.93 6.42 -2.77
C ILE A 38 8.47 5.96 -1.39
N ASP A 39 9.25 5.15 -0.69
CA ASP A 39 8.98 4.72 0.68
C ASP A 39 8.85 5.93 1.64
N THR A 40 9.78 6.88 1.56
CA THR A 40 9.74 8.12 2.35
C THR A 40 8.48 8.93 2.07
N LEU A 41 8.13 9.12 0.79
CA LEU A 41 6.94 9.87 0.37
C LEU A 41 5.65 9.23 0.89
N GLN A 42 5.52 7.90 0.75
CA GLN A 42 4.34 7.16 1.21
C GLN A 42 4.18 7.25 2.73
N LYS A 43 5.27 7.14 3.49
CA LYS A 43 5.27 7.29 4.95
C LYS A 43 4.86 8.70 5.38
N ILE A 44 5.41 9.74 4.75
CA ILE A 44 5.03 11.13 5.02
C ILE A 44 3.54 11.36 4.73
N ALA A 45 3.03 10.86 3.60
CA ALA A 45 1.63 11.01 3.25
C ALA A 45 0.71 10.30 4.26
N LEU A 46 1.08 9.13 4.76
CA LEU A 46 0.35 8.42 5.81
C LEU A 46 0.43 9.16 7.15
N GLU A 47 1.60 9.67 7.55
CA GLU A 47 1.78 10.42 8.80
C GLU A 47 0.91 11.67 8.88
N GLU A 48 0.62 12.33 7.76
CA GLU A 48 -0.27 13.50 7.72
C GLU A 48 -1.71 13.18 8.11
N VAL A 49 -2.18 11.94 7.92
CA VAL A 49 -3.58 11.53 8.13
C VAL A 49 -3.78 10.52 9.26
N LEU A 50 -2.75 9.77 9.62
CA LEU A 50 -2.82 8.78 10.69
C LEU A 50 -3.02 9.46 12.05
N LYS A 51 -4.06 9.01 12.77
CA LYS A 51 -4.35 9.43 14.15
C LYS A 51 -4.26 8.20 15.03
N LEU A 52 -3.08 7.97 15.61
CA LEU A 52 -2.80 6.79 16.44
C LEU A 52 -2.79 7.17 17.91
N ARG A 53 -3.30 6.28 18.77
CA ARG A 53 -3.30 6.38 20.22
C ARG A 53 -2.20 5.53 20.86
N GLY A 54 -1.66 4.55 20.09
CA GLY A 54 -0.64 3.61 20.53
C GLY A 54 -1.17 2.24 20.99
N ASP A 55 -2.49 2.09 21.09
CA ASP A 55 -3.16 0.85 21.52
C ASP A 55 -3.80 0.07 20.38
N GLU A 56 -3.66 0.54 19.14
CA GLU A 56 -4.30 -0.06 17.96
C GLU A 56 -3.73 -1.44 17.63
N VAL A 57 -4.65 -2.31 17.17
CA VAL A 57 -4.33 -3.55 16.46
C VAL A 57 -4.53 -3.32 14.97
N VAL A 58 -3.46 -3.44 14.21
CA VAL A 58 -3.38 -3.08 12.79
C VAL A 58 -3.30 -4.32 11.92
N LEU A 59 -4.07 -4.36 10.83
CA LEU A 59 -3.89 -5.30 9.72
C LEU A 59 -3.15 -4.60 8.58
N ASP A 60 -1.98 -5.09 8.19
CA ASP A 60 -1.27 -4.68 6.98
C ASP A 60 -1.60 -5.67 5.87
N PHE A 61 -2.53 -5.31 4.98
CA PHE A 61 -3.04 -6.18 3.93
C PHE A 61 -2.14 -6.15 2.70
N GLY A 62 -1.63 -7.32 2.32
CA GLY A 62 -0.61 -7.47 1.28
C GLY A 62 0.73 -6.86 1.73
N CYS A 63 1.14 -7.19 2.95
CA CYS A 63 2.28 -6.57 3.62
C CYS A 63 3.64 -6.76 2.90
N GLY A 64 3.72 -7.72 1.97
CA GLY A 64 4.95 -8.08 1.29
C GLY A 64 6.06 -8.46 2.29
N SER A 65 7.22 -7.81 2.18
CA SER A 65 8.33 -7.97 3.11
C SER A 65 8.16 -7.25 4.46
N GLY A 66 6.98 -6.69 4.76
CA GLY A 66 6.71 -6.03 6.03
C GLY A 66 7.22 -4.59 6.13
N ARG A 67 7.50 -3.94 5.02
CA ARG A 67 8.01 -2.56 4.98
C ARG A 67 7.13 -1.58 5.74
N SER A 68 5.82 -1.63 5.50
CA SER A 68 4.83 -0.78 6.19
C SER A 68 4.53 -1.30 7.60
N SER A 69 4.51 -2.62 7.78
CA SER A 69 4.32 -3.27 9.07
C SER A 69 5.37 -2.82 10.08
N TYR A 70 6.65 -2.89 9.75
CA TYR A 70 7.73 -2.47 10.65
C TYR A 70 7.79 -0.96 10.88
N TRP A 71 7.39 -0.16 9.91
CA TRP A 71 7.32 1.28 10.07
C TRP A 71 6.24 1.73 11.05
N ILE A 72 5.07 1.08 11.03
CA ILE A 72 3.96 1.45 11.93
C ILE A 72 4.09 0.78 13.30
N ALA A 73 4.77 -0.35 13.41
CA ALA A 73 4.87 -1.15 14.62
C ALA A 73 5.28 -0.38 15.89
N PRO A 74 6.26 0.55 15.87
CA PRO A 74 6.62 1.32 17.07
C PRO A 74 5.53 2.28 17.56
N LYS A 75 4.49 2.51 16.75
CA LYS A 75 3.43 3.50 16.99
C LYS A 75 2.12 2.86 17.44
N VAL A 76 2.04 1.53 17.49
CA VAL A 76 0.79 0.77 17.74
C VAL A 76 1.05 -0.43 18.66
N LYS A 77 -0.02 -1.03 19.19
CA LYS A 77 0.07 -2.20 20.07
C LYS A 77 0.53 -3.46 19.34
N LYS A 78 -0.02 -3.71 18.16
CA LYS A 78 0.24 -4.93 17.37
C LYS A 78 0.01 -4.69 15.89
N VAL A 79 0.81 -5.34 15.05
CA VAL A 79 0.60 -5.42 13.60
C VAL A 79 0.49 -6.87 13.18
N VAL A 80 -0.52 -7.17 12.37
CA VAL A 80 -0.65 -8.45 11.66
C VAL A 80 -0.47 -8.17 10.17
N GLY A 81 0.62 -8.65 9.60
CA GLY A 81 0.87 -8.58 8.16
C GLY A 81 0.27 -9.79 7.45
N LEU A 82 -0.64 -9.57 6.51
CA LEU A 82 -1.27 -10.63 5.70
C LEU A 82 -0.67 -10.63 4.30
N GLU A 83 -0.09 -11.77 3.89
CA GLU A 83 0.62 -11.89 2.61
C GLU A 83 0.34 -13.27 1.97
N ILE A 84 0.36 -13.33 0.62
CA ILE A 84 0.12 -14.56 -0.16
C ILE A 84 1.41 -15.31 -0.51
N THR A 85 2.55 -14.68 -0.35
CA THR A 85 3.86 -15.19 -0.80
C THR A 85 4.75 -15.50 0.38
N ARG A 86 5.10 -16.78 0.57
CA ARG A 86 5.97 -17.24 1.66
C ARG A 86 7.33 -16.54 1.63
N GLU A 87 7.93 -16.41 0.47
CA GLU A 87 9.25 -15.80 0.28
C GLU A 87 9.28 -14.32 0.67
N MET A 88 8.15 -13.61 0.54
CA MET A 88 8.01 -12.24 1.03
C MET A 88 7.99 -12.20 2.56
N ILE A 89 7.25 -13.12 3.19
CA ILE A 89 7.23 -13.24 4.65
C ILE A 89 8.63 -13.59 5.18
N ASP A 90 9.31 -14.55 4.58
CA ASP A 90 10.65 -14.98 4.99
C ASP A 90 11.66 -13.82 4.87
N LEU A 91 11.52 -13.00 3.81
CA LEU A 91 12.31 -11.77 3.66
C LEU A 91 12.00 -10.75 4.78
N GLY A 92 10.72 -10.61 5.16
CA GLY A 92 10.27 -9.78 6.26
C GLY A 92 10.84 -10.24 7.60
N GLU A 93 10.74 -11.54 7.89
CA GLU A 93 11.28 -12.13 9.11
C GLU A 93 12.81 -11.95 9.22
N LYS A 94 13.54 -12.13 8.13
CA LYS A 94 14.98 -11.90 8.07
C LYS A 94 15.36 -10.44 8.38
N ASN A 95 14.50 -9.49 8.07
CA ASN A 95 14.70 -8.06 8.30
C ASN A 95 13.91 -7.52 9.51
N ARG A 96 13.51 -8.39 10.44
CA ARG A 96 12.70 -8.04 11.60
C ARG A 96 13.33 -6.93 12.44
N THR A 97 12.58 -5.86 12.67
CA THR A 97 13.01 -4.71 13.48
C THR A 97 12.08 -4.41 14.66
N ALA A 98 10.94 -5.16 14.77
CA ALA A 98 9.97 -4.98 15.85
C ALA A 98 9.38 -6.31 16.28
N GLY A 99 9.18 -6.50 17.59
CA GLY A 99 8.66 -7.73 18.19
C GLY A 99 7.14 -7.88 18.12
N ASN A 100 6.41 -6.77 17.93
CA ASN A 100 4.95 -6.73 17.88
C ASN A 100 4.38 -6.87 16.46
N VAL A 101 5.17 -7.37 15.51
CA VAL A 101 4.72 -7.72 14.14
C VAL A 101 4.61 -9.23 14.02
N GLU A 102 3.47 -9.71 13.57
CA GLU A 102 3.21 -11.10 13.21
C GLU A 102 2.83 -11.19 11.74
N PHE A 103 3.34 -12.17 11.00
CA PHE A 103 2.95 -12.42 9.62
C PHE A 103 2.05 -13.64 9.51
N ALA A 104 1.00 -13.51 8.68
CA ALA A 104 0.07 -14.58 8.33
C ALA A 104 0.10 -14.83 6.82
N LEU A 105 0.40 -16.05 6.42
CA LEU A 105 0.27 -16.50 5.04
C LEU A 105 -1.18 -16.87 4.75
N TYR A 106 -1.72 -16.45 3.59
CA TYR A 106 -3.00 -16.93 3.11
C TYR A 106 -2.95 -17.25 1.61
N ASP A 107 -3.97 -17.95 1.11
CA ASP A 107 -3.98 -18.48 -0.26
C ASP A 107 -4.51 -17.49 -1.32
N GLY A 108 -4.81 -16.26 -0.92
CA GLY A 108 -5.41 -15.23 -1.79
C GLY A 108 -6.93 -15.38 -1.97
N LEU A 109 -7.51 -16.51 -1.56
CA LEU A 109 -8.93 -16.84 -1.75
C LEU A 109 -9.70 -16.86 -0.42
N ARG A 110 -9.14 -17.56 0.58
CA ARG A 110 -9.73 -17.76 1.88
C ARG A 110 -9.10 -16.82 2.89
N PHE A 111 -9.82 -15.76 3.21
CA PHE A 111 -9.38 -14.84 4.24
C PHE A 111 -9.34 -15.56 5.61
N PRO A 112 -8.24 -15.47 6.37
CA PRO A 112 -8.13 -16.10 7.68
C PRO A 112 -9.14 -15.52 8.67
N VAL A 113 -9.55 -16.33 9.65
CA VAL A 113 -10.38 -15.85 10.76
C VAL A 113 -9.48 -15.31 11.85
N PHE A 114 -9.70 -14.07 12.25
CA PHE A 114 -9.01 -13.46 13.38
C PHE A 114 -9.94 -13.43 14.60
N PRO A 115 -9.41 -13.65 15.82
CA PRO A 115 -10.22 -13.71 17.05
C PRO A 115 -10.67 -12.31 17.55
N TYR A 116 -10.27 -11.25 16.86
CA TYR A 116 -10.57 -9.86 17.21
C TYR A 116 -10.70 -9.02 15.93
N PRO A 117 -11.50 -7.95 15.96
CA PRO A 117 -11.51 -6.98 14.89
C PRO A 117 -10.26 -6.07 14.97
N PHE A 118 -9.91 -5.45 13.84
CA PHE A 118 -8.82 -4.50 13.76
C PHE A 118 -9.32 -3.05 13.93
N ASP A 119 -8.51 -2.23 14.59
CA ASP A 119 -8.74 -0.79 14.71
C ASP A 119 -8.44 -0.08 13.40
N LEU A 120 -7.45 -0.58 12.67
CA LEU A 120 -6.93 0.01 11.47
C LEU A 120 -6.53 -1.07 10.47
N ILE A 121 -6.84 -0.84 9.19
CA ILE A 121 -6.25 -1.58 8.07
C ILE A 121 -5.34 -0.63 7.29
N LEU A 122 -4.15 -1.11 6.96
CA LEU A 122 -3.20 -0.46 6.06
C LEU A 122 -3.03 -1.32 4.82
N SER A 123 -2.93 -0.72 3.64
CA SER A 123 -2.58 -1.43 2.40
C SER A 123 -1.83 -0.49 1.45
N VAL A 124 -0.72 -0.93 0.88
CA VAL A 124 0.10 -0.10 0.00
C VAL A 124 0.52 -0.87 -1.24
N GLY A 125 -0.08 -0.50 -2.38
CA GLY A 125 0.26 -1.07 -3.69
C GLY A 125 -0.29 -2.48 -3.95
N VAL A 126 -1.42 -2.83 -3.33
CA VAL A 126 -2.06 -4.15 -3.40
C VAL A 126 -3.35 -4.13 -4.23
N LEU A 127 -4.27 -3.22 -3.91
CA LEU A 127 -5.59 -3.16 -4.55
C LEU A 127 -5.51 -2.70 -6.01
N GLN A 128 -4.43 -2.07 -6.40
CA GLN A 128 -4.19 -1.58 -7.77
C GLN A 128 -4.13 -2.66 -8.87
N ILE A 129 -4.00 -3.91 -8.48
CA ILE A 129 -4.05 -5.05 -9.42
C ILE A 129 -5.43 -5.72 -9.48
N MET A 130 -6.37 -5.27 -8.65
CA MET A 130 -7.72 -5.82 -8.54
C MET A 130 -8.71 -4.91 -9.26
N LYS A 131 -9.63 -5.49 -10.03
CA LYS A 131 -10.66 -4.76 -10.79
C LYS A 131 -12.04 -5.37 -10.60
N GLY A 132 -13.07 -4.58 -10.89
CA GLY A 132 -14.45 -5.03 -10.92
C GLY A 132 -14.87 -5.74 -9.62
N GLU A 133 -15.43 -6.93 -9.75
CA GLU A 133 -15.96 -7.70 -8.62
C GLU A 133 -14.86 -8.16 -7.64
N LEU A 134 -13.63 -8.40 -8.11
CA LEU A 134 -12.53 -8.76 -7.21
C LEU A 134 -12.18 -7.61 -6.26
N LEU A 135 -12.11 -6.37 -6.75
CA LEU A 135 -11.87 -5.20 -5.90
C LEU A 135 -13.00 -4.99 -4.89
N LYS A 136 -14.28 -5.06 -5.35
CA LYS A 136 -15.45 -4.90 -4.49
C LYS A 136 -15.53 -5.98 -3.39
N SER A 137 -15.36 -7.25 -3.77
CA SER A 137 -15.43 -8.36 -2.82
C SER A 137 -14.28 -8.31 -1.80
N THR A 138 -13.07 -7.94 -2.23
CA THR A 138 -11.93 -7.77 -1.35
C THR A 138 -12.17 -6.64 -0.35
N LEU A 139 -12.61 -5.47 -0.79
CA LEU A 139 -12.95 -4.34 0.09
C LEU A 139 -14.06 -4.69 1.08
N SER A 140 -15.11 -5.39 0.61
CA SER A 140 -16.20 -5.85 1.49
C SER A 140 -15.72 -6.82 2.57
N ARG A 141 -14.79 -7.71 2.25
CA ARG A 141 -14.19 -8.63 3.23
C ARG A 141 -13.27 -7.89 4.21
N LEU A 142 -12.45 -6.97 3.73
CA LEU A 142 -11.60 -6.12 4.58
C LEU A 142 -12.44 -5.27 5.55
N ALA A 143 -13.58 -4.74 5.09
CA ALA A 143 -14.52 -4.03 5.94
C ALA A 143 -15.06 -4.88 7.10
N GLN A 144 -15.21 -6.21 6.90
CA GLN A 144 -15.65 -7.11 7.97
C GLN A 144 -14.60 -7.23 9.09
N TYR A 145 -13.32 -7.13 8.76
CA TYR A 145 -12.23 -7.16 9.74
C TYR A 145 -12.13 -5.90 10.61
N LEU A 146 -12.59 -4.75 10.12
CA LEU A 146 -12.59 -3.53 10.91
C LEU A 146 -13.65 -3.57 12.01
N ARG A 147 -13.30 -3.06 13.19
CA ARG A 147 -14.30 -2.73 14.20
C ARG A 147 -15.18 -1.55 13.73
N LYS A 148 -16.27 -1.30 14.44
CA LYS A 148 -17.05 -0.05 14.25
C LYS A 148 -16.12 1.16 14.45
N ASP A 149 -16.26 2.19 13.64
CA ASP A 149 -15.40 3.38 13.57
C ASP A 149 -13.93 3.09 13.26
N GLY A 150 -13.60 1.85 12.85
CA GLY A 150 -12.27 1.48 12.40
C GLY A 150 -11.90 2.12 11.08
N MET A 151 -10.62 2.37 10.89
CA MET A 151 -10.08 3.14 9.77
C MET A 151 -9.37 2.27 8.76
N PHE A 152 -9.51 2.60 7.47
CA PHE A 152 -8.77 1.96 6.40
C PHE A 152 -7.98 3.00 5.61
N TYR A 153 -6.67 2.90 5.64
CA TYR A 153 -5.74 3.73 4.90
C TYR A 153 -5.08 2.92 3.81
N PHE A 154 -5.11 3.41 2.60
CA PHE A 154 -4.39 2.71 1.52
C PHE A 154 -3.83 3.68 0.48
N ILE A 155 -2.72 3.27 -0.12
CA ILE A 155 -2.04 4.00 -1.19
C ILE A 155 -2.02 3.09 -2.42
N GLU A 156 -2.70 3.54 -3.50
CA GLU A 156 -2.85 2.75 -4.71
C GLU A 156 -2.65 3.59 -5.97
N GLN A 157 -2.26 2.93 -7.03
CA GLN A 157 -2.16 3.57 -8.35
C GLN A 157 -3.54 3.72 -8.97
N VAL A 158 -3.81 4.91 -9.48
CA VAL A 158 -5.01 5.28 -10.23
C VAL A 158 -4.60 5.71 -11.62
N SER A 159 -5.29 5.25 -12.67
CA SER A 159 -5.02 5.62 -14.05
C SER A 159 -6.30 5.70 -14.87
N ASP A 160 -6.42 6.73 -15.72
CA ASP A 160 -7.46 6.83 -16.75
C ASP A 160 -6.97 6.29 -18.11
N SER A 161 -5.70 5.91 -18.21
CA SER A 161 -5.11 5.44 -19.44
C SER A 161 -5.38 3.97 -19.69
N PRO A 162 -5.94 3.60 -20.85
CA PRO A 162 -6.15 2.19 -21.20
C PRO A 162 -4.84 1.40 -21.39
N LYS A 163 -3.70 2.10 -21.48
CA LYS A 163 -2.37 1.49 -21.61
C LYS A 163 -1.76 1.10 -20.25
N VAL A 164 -2.39 1.51 -19.17
CA VAL A 164 -1.93 1.24 -17.80
C VAL A 164 -2.99 0.37 -17.12
N ASP A 165 -2.64 -0.87 -16.85
CA ASP A 165 -3.55 -1.84 -16.23
C ASP A 165 -3.73 -1.54 -14.73
N ARG A 166 -4.52 -0.51 -14.42
CA ARG A 166 -4.86 -0.05 -13.06
C ARG A 166 -6.32 0.43 -13.03
N PRO A 167 -7.00 0.29 -11.89
CA PRO A 167 -8.31 0.90 -11.72
C PRO A 167 -8.25 2.42 -11.88
N ASN A 168 -9.29 3.01 -12.44
CA ASN A 168 -9.48 4.46 -12.41
C ASN A 168 -10.14 4.90 -11.09
N LEU A 169 -10.23 6.20 -10.87
CA LEU A 169 -10.78 6.74 -9.62
C LEU A 169 -12.25 6.34 -9.42
N LYS A 170 -13.04 6.31 -10.51
CA LYS A 170 -14.45 5.92 -10.44
C LYS A 170 -14.61 4.47 -9.98
N GLU A 171 -13.79 3.54 -10.50
CA GLU A 171 -13.83 2.14 -10.08
C GLU A 171 -13.57 1.96 -8.59
N TYR A 172 -12.61 2.74 -8.02
CA TYR A 172 -12.39 2.75 -6.57
C TYR A 172 -13.60 3.29 -5.80
N LEU A 173 -14.16 4.44 -6.21
CA LEU A 173 -15.30 5.05 -5.53
C LEU A 173 -16.56 4.15 -5.59
N ASP A 174 -16.82 3.51 -6.73
CA ASP A 174 -17.92 2.55 -6.88
C ASP A 174 -17.73 1.33 -5.96
N ALA A 175 -16.48 0.85 -5.82
CA ALA A 175 -16.15 -0.25 -4.93
C ALA A 175 -16.29 0.12 -3.44
N PHE A 176 -15.99 1.36 -3.06
CA PHE A 176 -16.22 1.85 -1.68
C PHE A 176 -17.72 1.87 -1.35
N GLY A 177 -18.55 2.40 -2.25
CA GLY A 177 -20.01 2.40 -2.08
C GLY A 177 -20.58 0.99 -1.86
N SER A 178 -20.01 -0.01 -2.56
CA SER A 178 -20.42 -1.41 -2.42
C SER A 178 -19.96 -2.07 -1.12
N SER A 179 -18.85 -1.62 -0.54
CA SER A 179 -18.21 -2.22 0.65
C SER A 179 -18.76 -1.75 1.99
N LYS A 180 -19.71 -0.84 2.01
CA LYS A 180 -20.24 -0.18 3.21
C LYS A 180 -19.17 0.61 4.00
N LEU A 181 -18.09 1.01 3.34
CA LEU A 181 -17.09 1.91 3.89
C LEU A 181 -17.40 3.35 3.48
N GLU A 182 -17.34 4.26 4.43
CA GLU A 182 -17.47 5.69 4.17
C GLU A 182 -16.14 6.26 3.70
N SER A 183 -16.12 6.89 2.52
CA SER A 183 -14.95 7.61 2.03
C SER A 183 -14.85 8.97 2.70
N LEU A 184 -13.84 9.16 3.55
CA LEU A 184 -13.62 10.43 4.25
C LEU A 184 -12.77 11.40 3.43
N GLN A 185 -11.72 10.87 2.78
CA GLN A 185 -10.77 11.68 2.05
C GLN A 185 -10.02 10.83 1.02
N TYR A 186 -9.70 11.43 -0.12
CA TYR A 186 -8.75 10.87 -1.09
C TYR A 186 -8.08 11.98 -1.88
N TYR A 187 -6.80 11.80 -2.22
CA TYR A 187 -6.06 12.75 -3.05
C TYR A 187 -4.79 12.11 -3.61
N PRO A 188 -4.31 12.61 -4.77
CA PRO A 188 -3.04 12.15 -5.33
C PRO A 188 -1.87 12.67 -4.51
N ILE A 189 -0.91 11.81 -4.26
CA ILE A 189 0.32 12.12 -3.52
C ILE A 189 1.56 12.14 -4.39
N ARG A 190 1.55 11.41 -5.54
CA ARG A 190 2.69 11.28 -6.44
C ARG A 190 2.25 11.06 -7.88
N SER A 191 3.02 11.57 -8.82
CA SER A 191 2.87 11.27 -10.25
C SER A 191 3.82 10.16 -10.68
N GLY A 192 3.31 9.18 -11.42
CA GLY A 192 4.11 8.05 -11.93
C GLY A 192 5.24 8.45 -12.87
N ARG A 193 5.03 9.53 -13.63
CA ARG A 193 6.05 10.15 -14.49
C ARG A 193 6.39 11.54 -13.98
N TRP A 194 7.55 11.65 -13.34
CA TRP A 194 8.10 12.91 -12.88
C TRP A 194 9.60 12.93 -13.11
N TRP A 195 10.11 13.95 -13.78
CA TRP A 195 11.52 14.01 -14.20
C TRP A 195 12.52 13.98 -13.02
N ILE A 196 12.17 14.57 -11.87
CA ILE A 196 13.01 14.52 -10.67
C ILE A 196 13.23 13.08 -10.19
N LEU A 197 12.25 12.19 -10.39
CA LEU A 197 12.38 10.78 -10.02
C LEU A 197 13.52 10.07 -10.78
N TYR A 198 13.83 10.53 -12.01
CA TYR A 198 14.99 10.01 -12.74
C TYR A 198 16.29 10.51 -12.11
N LEU A 199 16.39 11.77 -11.70
CA LEU A 199 17.57 12.28 -10.99
C LEU A 199 17.78 11.54 -9.66
N ILE A 200 16.70 11.28 -8.91
CA ILE A 200 16.73 10.49 -7.68
C ILE A 200 17.23 9.08 -7.98
N ARG A 201 16.65 8.40 -8.97
CA ARG A 201 17.03 7.03 -9.37
C ARG A 201 18.53 6.89 -9.68
N TYR A 202 19.09 7.88 -10.35
CA TYR A 202 20.52 7.89 -10.69
C TYR A 202 21.43 8.41 -9.56
N GLY A 203 20.87 8.75 -8.39
CA GLY A 203 21.64 9.21 -7.23
C GLY A 203 22.16 10.63 -7.35
N LEU A 204 21.57 11.44 -8.24
CA LEU A 204 21.93 12.85 -8.42
C LEU A 204 21.28 13.77 -7.38
N VAL A 205 20.36 13.24 -6.58
CA VAL A 205 19.72 13.95 -5.47
C VAL A 205 20.10 13.27 -4.17
N PRO A 206 20.75 13.97 -3.22
CA PRO A 206 21.11 13.41 -1.92
C PRO A 206 19.88 12.94 -1.11
N PRO A 207 19.91 11.75 -0.48
CA PRO A 207 18.78 11.21 0.29
C PRO A 207 18.28 12.15 1.42
N LYS A 208 19.14 12.97 1.99
CA LYS A 208 18.76 13.95 3.03
C LYS A 208 17.70 14.97 2.56
N TRP A 209 17.50 15.14 1.24
CA TRP A 209 16.50 16.04 0.67
C TRP A 209 15.19 15.33 0.32
N PHE A 210 15.13 14.00 0.40
CA PHE A 210 13.93 13.24 0.06
C PHE A 210 12.70 13.68 0.83
N PRO A 211 12.75 13.93 2.16
CA PRO A 211 11.55 14.37 2.90
C PRO A 211 11.00 15.71 2.38
N GLN A 212 11.87 16.70 2.14
CA GLN A 212 11.44 18.01 1.64
C GLN A 212 10.83 17.93 0.24
N ILE A 213 11.46 17.14 -0.63
CA ILE A 213 10.98 16.91 -2.01
C ILE A 213 9.63 16.16 -1.97
N ALA A 214 9.49 15.17 -1.09
CA ALA A 214 8.24 14.42 -0.92
C ALA A 214 7.09 15.31 -0.45
N VAL A 215 7.31 16.13 0.57
CA VAL A 215 6.32 17.12 1.03
C VAL A 215 5.91 18.06 -0.10
N TRP A 216 6.87 18.54 -0.89
CA TRP A 216 6.58 19.41 -2.03
C TRP A 216 5.80 18.66 -3.13
N GLU A 217 6.17 17.42 -3.47
CA GLU A 217 5.45 16.61 -4.46
C GLU A 217 4.01 16.34 -4.03
N ILE A 218 3.77 15.95 -2.76
CA ILE A 218 2.44 15.73 -2.21
C ILE A 218 1.59 17.01 -2.35
N LYS A 219 2.10 18.16 -1.89
CA LYS A 219 1.39 19.44 -1.99
C LYS A 219 1.08 19.84 -3.42
N LYS A 220 2.02 19.63 -4.35
CA LYS A 220 1.84 19.93 -5.77
C LYS A 220 0.74 19.05 -6.39
N ASN A 221 0.73 17.76 -6.08
CA ASN A 221 -0.25 16.83 -6.66
C ASN A 221 -1.66 17.09 -6.14
N ARG A 222 -1.86 17.47 -4.89
CA ARG A 222 -3.18 17.79 -4.32
C ARG A 222 -3.94 18.90 -5.08
N LYS A 223 -3.24 19.80 -5.77
CA LYS A 223 -3.81 20.94 -6.48
C LYS A 223 -4.28 20.64 -7.91
N LYS A 224 -4.07 19.43 -8.40
CA LYS A 224 -4.33 19.08 -9.80
C LYS A 224 -5.17 17.84 -9.88
N ASP A 225 -6.43 18.00 -10.26
CA ASP A 225 -7.31 16.91 -10.60
C ASP A 225 -8.01 17.17 -11.93
N HIS A 226 -7.40 16.65 -12.99
CA HIS A 226 -8.11 16.38 -14.23
C HIS A 226 -7.50 15.09 -14.76
N TYR A 227 -7.76 14.63 -15.89
CA TYR A 227 -7.31 13.41 -16.53
C TYR A 227 -5.89 12.91 -16.13
N ILE A 228 -5.76 11.61 -15.81
CA ILE A 228 -4.52 10.94 -15.39
C ILE A 228 -3.96 10.12 -16.57
N PRO A 229 -3.07 10.70 -17.40
CA PRO A 229 -2.63 10.10 -18.66
C PRO A 229 -1.71 8.90 -18.51
N TYR A 230 -1.16 8.68 -17.30
CA TYR A 230 -0.30 7.56 -16.99
C TYR A 230 -0.79 6.89 -15.70
N TYR A 231 -0.23 7.23 -14.55
CA TYR A 231 -0.82 6.91 -13.24
C TYR A 231 -0.37 7.91 -12.19
N LYS A 232 -1.16 8.01 -11.13
CA LYS A 232 -0.80 8.68 -9.90
C LYS A 232 -1.00 7.73 -8.72
N ASP A 233 -0.16 7.83 -7.69
CA ASP A 233 -0.42 7.21 -6.42
C ASP A 233 -1.40 8.10 -5.65
N TYR A 234 -2.52 7.52 -5.26
CA TYR A 234 -3.55 8.16 -4.42
C TYR A 234 -3.48 7.60 -3.02
N LEU A 235 -3.60 8.48 -2.04
CA LEU A 235 -3.95 8.11 -0.67
C LEU A 235 -5.46 8.16 -0.52
N PHE A 236 -6.03 7.10 0.03
CA PHE A 236 -7.45 6.98 0.37
C PHE A 236 -7.59 6.74 1.85
N LEU A 237 -8.61 7.37 2.43
CA LEU A 237 -8.99 7.27 3.83
C LEU A 237 -10.46 6.90 3.92
N LEU A 238 -10.75 5.72 4.44
CA LEU A 238 -12.11 5.23 4.64
C LEU A 238 -12.36 4.92 6.11
N ARG A 239 -13.64 4.90 6.50
CA ARG A 239 -14.10 4.53 7.83
C ARG A 239 -15.21 3.49 7.72
N LYS A 240 -15.24 2.55 8.64
CA LYS A 240 -16.39 1.68 8.86
C LYS A 240 -17.38 2.40 9.78
N PRO A 241 -18.61 2.72 9.31
CA PRO A 241 -19.61 3.41 10.12
C PRO A 241 -20.15 2.56 11.27
#